data_f4686db9122a4062af8a0e8854211067
#
_entry.id   f4686db9122a4062af8a0e8854211067
#
_cell.length_a   1.000
_cell.length_b   1.000
_cell.length_c   1.000
_cell.angle_alpha   90.00
_cell.angle_beta   90.00
_cell.angle_gamma   90.00
#
_symmetry.space_group_name_H-M   'P 1'
#
loop_
_entity.id
_entity.type
_entity.pdbx_description
1 polymer ?
#
loop_
_entity_poly.entity_id
_entity_poly.type
_entity_poly.pdbx_seq_one_letter_code
_entity_poly.pdbx_strand_id
1 'polypeptide(L)'
;MMAGMAGLLVAGTSSDAGKSLIVAGLCRAWARQGIDVAPFKAQNMSNNSMVCSDGSEIGRAQHLQAVAAGVEPSSLHNPVLLKPATDRRAFIVLRGQPGGTLEAGEYVGGRTLLAETAYEAYAELSSQHELVVCEGAGSPAEINLRPGDYVNFGLAQRFGLPVILVGDIDRGGVLASIFGHWGIVDDADRKLLMGYLINKFRGDQSVLDPGLVELTRRTGLPCYGVIPWLHHVWLDSEDSLAFAKWPRLPGRAGTLRVAAIRFPRISNATDLDAIASEPGVDVFATAEPADLENADLVVLPGSRSTLADLEWMRRLGLADALVSRAASGRPILGICGGYQMLATLIDDPYETPGPPAPGLGLLPATVTFDAEKTLGRPHGSWRGHDVVAYEIHHGAVAPLGGEPFLDGIREGNTWGTIWHGAFENDAFRRAWLSEVAESAGSSWVPRRDAPGFAARRQQMLDELADALEESVDLPALLAVARG
;
A
#
# COMPACT_ATOMS: atom_id res chain seq x y z
N MET A 1 35.91 2.61 17.38
CA MET A 1 35.10 2.99 16.20
C MET A 1 34.18 1.80 15.94
N MET A 2 32.89 1.91 16.15
CA MET A 2 31.97 0.90 15.62
C MET A 2 32.18 0.91 14.11
N ALA A 3 32.39 -0.25 13.50
CA ALA A 3 32.35 -0.38 12.05
C ALA A 3 31.02 0.25 11.61
N GLY A 4 31.08 1.24 10.71
CA GLY A 4 29.89 1.94 10.25
C GLY A 4 28.91 0.90 9.70
N MET A 5 27.71 0.87 10.25
CA MET A 5 26.63 0.03 9.71
C MET A 5 26.32 0.54 8.30
N ALA A 6 26.41 -0.33 7.29
CA ALA A 6 26.14 0.06 5.92
C ALA A 6 24.64 0.39 5.77
N GLY A 7 24.35 1.54 5.20
CA GLY A 7 22.97 1.97 4.98
C GLY A 7 22.86 3.08 3.96
N LEU A 8 21.67 3.22 3.38
CA LEU A 8 21.36 4.21 2.35
C LEU A 8 19.95 4.75 2.60
N LEU A 9 19.78 6.08 2.57
CA LEU A 9 18.44 6.68 2.59
C LEU A 9 18.03 7.13 1.18
N VAL A 10 16.94 6.59 0.70
CA VAL A 10 16.27 6.98 -0.56
C VAL A 10 15.19 8.00 -0.24
N ALA A 11 15.44 9.27 -0.52
CA ALA A 11 14.51 10.37 -0.32
C ALA A 11 13.91 10.84 -1.66
N GLY A 12 12.70 11.37 -1.65
CA GLY A 12 12.03 11.81 -2.88
C GLY A 12 11.90 13.32 -2.97
N THR A 13 11.94 13.86 -4.17
CA THR A 13 11.62 15.29 -4.38
C THR A 13 10.13 15.60 -4.19
N SER A 14 9.31 14.58 -4.07
CA SER A 14 7.87 14.70 -3.78
C SER A 14 7.35 13.36 -3.22
N SER A 15 6.09 13.30 -2.78
CA SER A 15 5.44 12.06 -2.39
C SER A 15 5.46 11.13 -3.59
N ASP A 16 4.84 10.94 -4.51
CA ASP A 16 4.82 9.94 -5.59
C ASP A 16 6.08 9.84 -6.47
N ALA A 17 7.25 10.28 -6.01
CA ALA A 17 8.49 10.22 -6.80
C ALA A 17 8.94 8.77 -7.13
N GLY A 18 8.37 7.76 -6.45
CA GLY A 18 8.65 6.34 -6.68
C GLY A 18 9.69 5.75 -5.72
N LYS A 19 9.89 6.36 -4.55
CA LYS A 19 10.80 5.87 -3.50
C LYS A 19 10.57 4.40 -3.17
N SER A 20 9.33 4.02 -2.88
CA SER A 20 8.97 2.66 -2.46
C SER A 20 9.32 1.62 -3.53
N LEU A 21 9.09 1.94 -4.79
CA LEU A 21 9.46 1.11 -5.94
C LEU A 21 10.98 0.95 -6.03
N ILE A 22 11.73 2.05 -5.93
CA ILE A 22 13.19 2.03 -6.01
C ILE A 22 13.78 1.25 -4.84
N VAL A 23 13.28 1.43 -3.61
CA VAL A 23 13.74 0.66 -2.45
C VAL A 23 13.47 -0.84 -2.64
N ALA A 24 12.28 -1.22 -3.10
CA ALA A 24 11.96 -2.63 -3.40
C ALA A 24 12.92 -3.21 -4.46
N GLY A 25 13.17 -2.47 -5.54
CA GLY A 25 14.07 -2.90 -6.60
C GLY A 25 15.52 -3.00 -6.17
N LEU A 26 16.03 -2.03 -5.41
CA LEU A 26 17.39 -2.07 -4.83
C LEU A 26 17.54 -3.27 -3.88
N CYS A 27 16.57 -3.49 -2.99
CA CYS A 27 16.59 -4.66 -2.10
C CYS A 27 16.61 -5.97 -2.90
N ARG A 28 15.76 -6.09 -3.94
CA ARG A 28 15.73 -7.29 -4.79
C ARG A 28 17.03 -7.50 -5.55
N ALA A 29 17.58 -6.44 -6.18
CA ALA A 29 18.81 -6.51 -6.96
C ALA A 29 20.00 -6.91 -6.09
N TRP A 30 20.16 -6.30 -4.90
CA TRP A 30 21.26 -6.64 -4.00
C TRP A 30 21.08 -8.01 -3.33
N ALA A 31 19.87 -8.41 -2.97
CA ALA A 31 19.60 -9.77 -2.47
C ALA A 31 19.96 -10.83 -3.51
N ARG A 32 19.67 -10.61 -4.81
CA ARG A 32 20.07 -11.49 -5.92
C ARG A 32 21.60 -11.60 -6.07
N GLN A 33 22.35 -10.57 -5.67
CA GLN A 33 23.81 -10.56 -5.62
C GLN A 33 24.38 -11.21 -4.35
N GLY A 34 23.53 -11.72 -3.46
CA GLY A 34 23.93 -12.39 -2.22
C GLY A 34 24.25 -11.43 -1.07
N ILE A 35 23.86 -10.16 -1.17
CA ILE A 35 24.00 -9.18 -0.07
C ILE A 35 22.84 -9.38 0.90
N ASP A 36 23.16 -9.48 2.19
CA ASP A 36 22.15 -9.52 3.25
C ASP A 36 21.60 -8.11 3.48
N VAL A 37 20.49 -7.79 2.79
CA VAL A 37 19.87 -6.47 2.74
C VAL A 37 18.48 -6.48 3.37
N ALA A 38 18.16 -5.45 4.14
CA ALA A 38 16.81 -5.24 4.67
C ALA A 38 16.28 -3.84 4.31
N PRO A 39 14.98 -3.69 4.01
CA PRO A 39 14.33 -2.39 3.87
C PRO A 39 13.97 -1.80 5.23
N PHE A 40 13.89 -0.48 5.30
CA PHE A 40 13.45 0.24 6.49
C PHE A 40 12.68 1.50 6.11
N LYS A 41 11.55 1.76 6.78
CA LYS A 41 10.83 3.03 6.70
C LYS A 41 10.45 3.48 8.10
N ALA A 42 11.11 4.51 8.60
CA ALA A 42 10.94 4.99 9.98
C ALA A 42 9.48 5.26 10.33
N GLN A 43 8.76 5.95 9.44
CA GLN A 43 7.33 6.18 9.54
C GLN A 43 6.67 6.01 8.17
N ASN A 44 5.57 5.28 8.14
CA ASN A 44 4.66 5.27 6.99
C ASN A 44 3.31 5.92 7.35
N MET A 45 2.64 6.51 6.36
CA MET A 45 1.28 7.03 6.49
C MET A 45 0.41 6.35 5.42
N SER A 46 -0.31 5.31 5.80
CA SER A 46 -1.10 4.50 4.88
C SER A 46 -2.24 3.78 5.60
N ASN A 47 -3.37 3.61 4.92
CA ASN A 47 -4.45 2.72 5.35
C ASN A 47 -4.28 1.28 4.82
N ASN A 48 -3.30 1.04 3.94
CA ASN A 48 -2.97 -0.30 3.44
C ASN A 48 -1.89 -0.93 4.32
N SER A 49 -2.24 -1.99 5.02
CA SER A 49 -1.35 -2.69 5.96
C SER A 49 -1.50 -4.21 5.84
N MET A 50 -0.56 -4.92 6.41
CA MET A 50 -0.48 -6.39 6.43
C MET A 50 -0.12 -6.86 7.84
N VAL A 51 -0.56 -8.05 8.21
CA VAL A 51 -0.15 -8.73 9.45
C VAL A 51 1.02 -9.66 9.13
N CYS A 52 2.14 -9.45 9.82
CA CYS A 52 3.34 -10.28 9.73
C CYS A 52 3.13 -11.63 10.45
N SER A 53 4.08 -12.56 10.27
CA SER A 53 4.02 -13.88 10.90
C SER A 53 4.08 -13.83 12.42
N ASP A 54 4.71 -12.79 12.98
CA ASP A 54 4.80 -12.52 14.41
C ASP A 54 3.55 -11.84 15.01
N GLY A 55 2.51 -11.61 14.19
CA GLY A 55 1.29 -10.91 14.58
C GLY A 55 1.39 -9.39 14.56
N SER A 56 2.50 -8.82 14.14
CA SER A 56 2.68 -7.36 14.03
C SER A 56 2.04 -6.80 12.76
N GLU A 57 1.53 -5.55 12.83
CA GLU A 57 0.99 -4.83 11.70
C GLU A 57 2.04 -3.86 11.12
N ILE A 58 2.28 -3.93 9.80
CA ILE A 58 3.14 -2.98 9.08
C ILE A 58 2.47 -2.47 7.80
N GLY A 59 2.99 -1.40 7.23
CA GLY A 59 2.55 -0.91 5.93
C GLY A 59 2.75 -1.95 4.82
N ARG A 60 1.78 -2.07 3.92
CA ARG A 60 1.80 -3.06 2.84
C ARG A 60 3.04 -2.93 1.95
N ALA A 61 3.46 -1.69 1.63
CA ALA A 61 4.65 -1.45 0.83
C ALA A 61 5.93 -1.98 1.50
N GLN A 62 6.08 -1.81 2.82
CA GLN A 62 7.25 -2.31 3.56
C GLN A 62 7.23 -3.82 3.69
N HIS A 63 6.05 -4.43 3.82
CA HIS A 63 5.92 -5.89 3.71
C HIS A 63 6.43 -6.39 2.36
N LEU A 64 6.02 -5.75 1.24
CA LEU A 64 6.49 -6.12 -0.09
C LEU A 64 7.99 -5.90 -0.28
N GLN A 65 8.55 -4.82 0.28
CA GLN A 65 9.99 -4.55 0.26
C GLN A 65 10.79 -5.62 1.00
N ALA A 66 10.30 -6.11 2.15
CA ALA A 66 10.90 -7.22 2.87
C ALA A 66 10.86 -8.52 2.04
N VAL A 67 9.72 -8.81 1.39
CA VAL A 67 9.60 -9.92 0.43
C VAL A 67 10.59 -9.77 -0.74
N ALA A 68 10.79 -8.56 -1.26
CA ALA A 68 11.77 -8.27 -2.31
C ALA A 68 13.21 -8.55 -1.86
N ALA A 69 13.54 -8.20 -0.63
CA ALA A 69 14.82 -8.47 0.00
C ALA A 69 15.04 -9.97 0.33
N GLY A 70 13.97 -10.78 0.32
CA GLY A 70 14.01 -12.18 0.74
C GLY A 70 14.11 -12.36 2.25
N VAL A 71 13.72 -11.33 3.04
CA VAL A 71 13.69 -11.38 4.50
C VAL A 71 12.27 -11.48 5.03
N GLU A 72 12.10 -12.06 6.22
CA GLU A 72 10.79 -12.20 6.85
C GLU A 72 10.29 -10.81 7.29
N PRO A 73 9.09 -10.37 6.84
CA PRO A 73 8.52 -9.09 7.26
C PRO A 73 8.27 -9.04 8.77
N SER A 74 8.62 -7.92 9.39
CA SER A 74 8.41 -7.67 10.82
C SER A 74 8.19 -6.19 11.09
N SER A 75 7.78 -5.85 12.32
CA SER A 75 7.61 -4.46 12.75
C SER A 75 8.90 -3.62 12.74
N LEU A 76 10.07 -4.26 12.61
CA LEU A 76 11.34 -3.55 12.46
C LEU A 76 11.42 -2.77 11.16
N HIS A 77 10.84 -3.31 10.08
CA HIS A 77 10.86 -2.67 8.75
C HIS A 77 10.00 -1.40 8.68
N ASN A 78 8.96 -1.29 9.53
CA ASN A 78 8.10 -0.13 9.62
C ASN A 78 7.60 0.07 11.07
N PRO A 79 8.45 0.62 11.96
CA PRO A 79 8.14 0.71 13.39
C PRO A 79 7.03 1.69 13.73
N VAL A 80 6.78 2.69 12.88
CA VAL A 80 5.70 3.66 13.04
C VAL A 80 4.82 3.66 11.81
N LEU A 81 3.55 3.27 11.99
CA LEU A 81 2.54 3.38 10.93
C LEU A 81 1.42 4.29 11.42
N LEU A 82 1.15 5.35 10.66
CA LEU A 82 0.04 6.27 10.88
C LEU A 82 -1.09 5.93 9.92
N LYS A 83 -2.28 5.71 10.45
CA LYS A 83 -3.49 5.39 9.66
C LYS A 83 -4.45 6.59 9.69
N PRO A 84 -4.52 7.40 8.62
CA PRO A 84 -5.41 8.56 8.58
C PRO A 84 -6.88 8.18 8.75
N ALA A 85 -7.55 8.76 9.75
CA ALA A 85 -8.98 8.59 10.00
C ALA A 85 -9.78 9.82 9.57
N THR A 86 -9.26 11.02 9.85
CA THR A 86 -9.81 12.31 9.41
C THR A 86 -8.68 13.21 8.92
N ASP A 87 -9.00 14.40 8.42
CA ASP A 87 -7.99 15.39 8.01
C ASP A 87 -7.09 15.84 9.16
N ARG A 88 -7.50 15.59 10.42
CA ARG A 88 -6.81 16.06 11.63
C ARG A 88 -6.44 14.95 12.61
N ARG A 89 -6.89 13.69 12.40
CA ARG A 89 -6.69 12.57 13.31
C ARG A 89 -6.15 11.35 12.57
N ALA A 90 -5.12 10.74 13.12
CA ALA A 90 -4.59 9.45 12.67
C ALA A 90 -4.50 8.47 13.84
N PHE A 91 -4.72 7.18 13.57
CA PHE A 91 -4.40 6.11 14.50
C PHE A 91 -2.93 5.75 14.36
N ILE A 92 -2.29 5.50 15.48
CA ILE A 92 -0.86 5.14 15.54
C ILE A 92 -0.74 3.63 15.73
N VAL A 93 0.15 3.01 14.95
CA VAL A 93 0.65 1.65 15.20
C VAL A 93 2.14 1.79 15.51
N LEU A 94 2.56 1.32 16.68
CA LEU A 94 3.95 1.32 17.15
C LEU A 94 4.45 -0.10 17.26
N ARG A 95 5.55 -0.42 16.59
CA ARG A 95 6.13 -1.77 16.59
C ARG A 95 5.08 -2.84 16.29
N GLY A 96 4.17 -2.52 15.36
CA GLY A 96 3.12 -3.43 14.91
C GLY A 96 1.91 -3.56 15.83
N GLN A 97 1.84 -2.80 16.93
CA GLN A 97 0.74 -2.85 17.90
C GLN A 97 0.01 -1.50 17.98
N PRO A 98 -1.29 -1.48 18.33
CA PRO A 98 -2.03 -0.23 18.51
C PRO A 98 -1.34 0.69 19.52
N GLY A 99 -1.03 1.93 19.10
CA GLY A 99 -0.29 2.94 19.87
C GLY A 99 -1.12 4.18 20.22
N GLY A 100 -2.44 4.14 20.07
CA GLY A 100 -3.34 5.27 20.35
C GLY A 100 -3.65 6.13 19.13
N THR A 101 -3.92 7.41 19.35
CA THR A 101 -4.29 8.38 18.31
C THR A 101 -3.41 9.61 18.36
N LEU A 102 -3.24 10.27 17.22
CA LEU A 102 -2.51 11.53 17.06
C LEU A 102 -3.44 12.57 16.45
N GLU A 103 -3.61 13.68 17.13
CA GLU A 103 -4.31 14.86 16.60
C GLU A 103 -3.32 15.83 15.95
N ALA A 104 -3.75 16.53 14.89
CA ALA A 104 -2.89 17.43 14.12
C ALA A 104 -2.22 18.56 14.96
N GLY A 105 -2.80 18.94 16.11
CA GLY A 105 -2.23 19.93 17.02
C GLY A 105 -1.24 19.38 18.06
N GLU A 106 -1.24 18.06 18.30
CA GLU A 106 -0.39 17.39 19.30
C GLU A 106 0.91 16.83 18.69
N TYR A 107 1.12 17.09 17.43
CA TYR A 107 2.20 16.53 16.61
C TYR A 107 3.61 16.78 17.17
N VAL A 108 3.82 17.79 17.99
CA VAL A 108 5.15 18.14 18.54
C VAL A 108 5.52 17.28 19.74
N GLY A 109 4.59 17.03 20.68
CA GLY A 109 4.88 16.25 21.90
C GLY A 109 4.98 14.74 21.69
N GLY A 110 4.17 14.19 20.76
CA GLY A 110 4.19 12.76 20.40
C GLY A 110 5.40 12.33 19.56
N ARG A 111 6.05 13.28 18.87
CA ARG A 111 7.16 12.98 17.95
C ARG A 111 8.39 12.36 18.61
N THR A 112 8.69 12.71 19.84
CA THR A 112 9.86 12.15 20.54
C THR A 112 9.74 10.65 20.70
N LEU A 113 8.58 10.16 21.16
CA LEU A 113 8.34 8.72 21.29
C LEU A 113 8.40 8.01 19.94
N LEU A 114 7.80 8.62 18.89
CA LEU A 114 7.84 8.05 17.54
C LEU A 114 9.27 7.97 16.99
N ALA A 115 10.06 9.03 17.21
CA ALA A 115 11.46 9.08 16.80
C ALA A 115 12.31 8.03 17.53
N GLU A 116 12.19 7.94 18.86
CA GLU A 116 12.89 6.94 19.67
C GLU A 116 12.55 5.53 19.20
N THR A 117 11.26 5.21 19.05
CA THR A 117 10.79 3.92 18.52
C THR A 117 11.40 3.60 17.15
N ALA A 118 11.48 4.59 16.25
CA ALA A 118 12.06 4.42 14.93
C ALA A 118 13.57 4.20 14.97
N TYR A 119 14.28 4.95 15.81
CA TYR A 119 15.74 4.84 15.96
C TYR A 119 16.16 3.51 16.59
N GLU A 120 15.43 3.05 17.61
CA GLU A 120 15.65 1.74 18.23
C GLU A 120 15.43 0.61 17.21
N ALA A 121 14.35 0.67 16.46
CA ALA A 121 14.06 -0.31 15.42
C ALA A 121 15.14 -0.33 14.32
N TYR A 122 15.60 0.84 13.88
CA TYR A 122 16.70 0.91 12.91
C TYR A 122 17.99 0.30 13.47
N ALA A 123 18.37 0.66 14.71
CA ALA A 123 19.57 0.12 15.36
C ALA A 123 19.51 -1.41 15.51
N GLU A 124 18.34 -1.94 15.87
CA GLU A 124 18.10 -3.38 15.96
C GLU A 124 18.21 -4.05 14.59
N LEU A 125 17.50 -3.54 13.56
CA LEU A 125 17.52 -4.09 12.21
C LEU A 125 18.92 -4.06 11.60
N SER A 126 19.64 -2.94 11.73
CA SER A 126 20.99 -2.77 11.21
C SER A 126 22.08 -3.62 11.93
N SER A 127 21.75 -4.18 13.11
CA SER A 127 22.62 -5.16 13.77
C SER A 127 22.42 -6.58 13.24
N GLN A 128 21.32 -6.83 12.50
CA GLN A 128 20.92 -8.14 11.98
C GLN A 128 21.29 -8.33 10.51
N HIS A 129 21.49 -7.24 9.76
CA HIS A 129 21.71 -7.25 8.32
C HIS A 129 22.96 -6.47 7.92
N GLU A 130 23.61 -6.90 6.83
CA GLU A 130 24.80 -6.25 6.28
C GLU A 130 24.49 -4.83 5.77
N LEU A 131 23.31 -4.63 5.17
CA LEU A 131 22.92 -3.39 4.52
C LEU A 131 21.45 -3.06 4.83
N VAL A 132 21.18 -1.81 5.22
CA VAL A 132 19.79 -1.34 5.39
C VAL A 132 19.46 -0.23 4.38
N VAL A 133 18.45 -0.46 3.55
CA VAL A 133 17.93 0.53 2.59
C VAL A 133 16.72 1.23 3.19
N CYS A 134 16.92 2.48 3.59
CA CYS A 134 15.87 3.30 4.20
C CYS A 134 15.05 4.02 3.13
N GLU A 135 13.74 4.06 3.33
CA GLU A 135 12.81 4.88 2.56
C GLU A 135 12.43 6.12 3.35
N GLY A 136 12.67 7.31 2.80
CA GLY A 136 12.18 8.57 3.36
C GLY A 136 10.67 8.75 3.15
N ALA A 137 10.08 9.71 3.86
CA ALA A 137 8.66 10.05 3.71
C ALA A 137 8.50 11.50 3.22
N GLY A 138 7.59 11.71 2.26
CA GLY A 138 7.38 13.03 1.64
C GLY A 138 8.63 13.56 0.95
N SER A 139 8.94 14.84 1.19
CA SER A 139 10.13 15.52 0.69
C SER A 139 11.06 15.92 1.85
N PRO A 140 12.38 15.69 1.76
CA PRO A 140 13.34 16.14 2.78
C PRO A 140 13.54 17.66 2.76
N ALA A 141 13.00 18.37 1.76
CA ALA A 141 13.07 19.82 1.65
C ALA A 141 11.95 20.59 2.37
N GLU A 142 11.11 19.89 3.13
CA GLU A 142 10.11 20.48 4.01
C GLU A 142 10.80 21.09 5.26
N ILE A 143 11.57 22.18 5.06
CA ILE A 143 12.43 22.79 6.09
C ILE A 143 11.66 23.30 7.32
N ASN A 144 10.37 23.61 7.16
CA ASN A 144 9.45 23.94 8.25
C ASN A 144 9.18 22.74 9.18
N LEU A 145 9.34 21.50 8.71
CA LEU A 145 9.17 20.28 9.49
C LEU A 145 10.51 19.72 10.02
N ARG A 146 11.64 20.26 9.55
CA ARG A 146 12.99 19.77 9.85
C ARG A 146 13.29 19.61 11.35
N PRO A 147 12.89 20.52 12.25
CA PRO A 147 13.18 20.38 13.69
C PRO A 147 12.60 19.13 14.35
N GLY A 148 11.54 18.56 13.77
CA GLY A 148 10.91 17.32 14.26
C GLY A 148 11.05 16.14 13.30
N ASP A 149 11.92 16.25 12.29
CA ASP A 149 12.16 15.20 11.31
C ASP A 149 12.96 14.05 11.93
N TYR A 150 12.43 12.84 11.81
CA TYR A 150 13.10 11.59 12.17
C TYR A 150 12.99 10.54 11.05
N VAL A 151 12.50 10.96 9.88
CA VAL A 151 12.21 10.05 8.76
C VAL A 151 13.11 10.28 7.54
N ASN A 152 13.66 11.49 7.38
CA ASN A 152 14.56 11.87 6.30
C ASN A 152 15.93 12.25 6.88
N PHE A 153 16.31 13.54 6.86
CA PHE A 153 17.61 13.96 7.38
C PHE A 153 17.80 13.75 8.88
N GLY A 154 16.72 13.73 9.66
CA GLY A 154 16.83 13.38 11.09
C GLY A 154 17.33 11.96 11.29
N LEU A 155 16.80 10.98 10.54
CA LEU A 155 17.32 9.61 10.53
C LEU A 155 18.74 9.57 9.96
N ALA A 156 18.96 10.24 8.82
CA ALA A 156 20.26 10.23 8.16
C ALA A 156 21.37 10.83 9.03
N GLN A 157 21.13 11.94 9.71
CA GLN A 157 22.11 12.52 10.66
C GLN A 157 22.37 11.64 11.88
N ARG A 158 21.30 10.99 12.40
CA ARG A 158 21.41 10.15 13.60
C ARG A 158 22.33 8.96 13.39
N PHE A 159 22.33 8.38 12.18
CA PHE A 159 23.06 7.15 11.86
C PHE A 159 24.16 7.33 10.80
N GLY A 160 24.40 8.56 10.33
CA GLY A 160 25.41 8.85 9.32
C GLY A 160 25.07 8.30 7.94
N LEU A 161 23.78 8.22 7.58
CA LEU A 161 23.35 7.63 6.32
C LEU A 161 23.56 8.58 5.15
N PRO A 162 24.19 8.12 4.05
CA PRO A 162 24.16 8.84 2.78
C PRO A 162 22.73 8.89 2.23
N VAL A 163 22.39 10.01 1.59
CA VAL A 163 21.05 10.28 1.05
C VAL A 163 21.10 10.39 -0.47
N ILE A 164 20.26 9.64 -1.15
CA ILE A 164 20.03 9.71 -2.60
C ILE A 164 18.65 10.30 -2.86
N LEU A 165 18.61 11.38 -3.65
CA LEU A 165 17.35 11.99 -4.06
C LEU A 165 16.76 11.29 -5.28
N VAL A 166 15.47 11.02 -5.27
CA VAL A 166 14.70 10.50 -6.40
C VAL A 166 13.83 11.61 -6.97
N GLY A 167 14.08 11.98 -8.22
CA GLY A 167 13.29 12.97 -8.95
C GLY A 167 12.30 12.33 -9.91
N ASP A 168 11.02 12.76 -9.88
CA ASP A 168 9.99 12.37 -10.84
C ASP A 168 10.04 13.31 -12.05
N ILE A 169 10.43 12.78 -13.22
CA ILE A 169 10.53 13.57 -14.46
C ILE A 169 9.17 13.71 -15.18
N ASP A 170 8.22 12.83 -14.94
CA ASP A 170 6.94 12.82 -15.65
C ASP A 170 6.10 14.08 -15.38
N ARG A 171 6.29 14.70 -14.21
CA ARG A 171 5.61 15.96 -13.86
C ARG A 171 6.27 17.21 -14.43
N GLY A 172 7.46 17.09 -15.03
CA GLY A 172 8.28 18.20 -15.46
C GLY A 172 9.01 18.91 -14.33
N GLY A 173 10.05 19.69 -14.66
CA GLY A 173 10.80 20.49 -13.70
C GLY A 173 11.72 19.70 -12.77
N VAL A 174 12.05 18.46 -13.06
CA VAL A 174 12.86 17.58 -12.18
C VAL A 174 14.23 18.15 -11.85
N LEU A 175 14.92 18.79 -12.81
CA LEU A 175 16.24 19.41 -12.60
C LEU A 175 16.15 20.56 -11.59
N ALA A 176 15.12 21.40 -11.71
CA ALA A 176 14.85 22.48 -10.77
C ALA A 176 14.48 21.93 -9.38
N SER A 177 13.73 20.85 -9.33
CA SER A 177 13.33 20.20 -8.07
C SER A 177 14.55 19.66 -7.33
N ILE A 178 15.46 18.92 -7.98
CA ILE A 178 16.68 18.41 -7.36
C ILE A 178 17.61 19.56 -6.92
N PHE A 179 17.80 20.57 -7.79
CA PHE A 179 18.57 21.76 -7.43
C PHE A 179 17.98 22.51 -6.25
N GLY A 180 16.65 22.65 -6.20
CA GLY A 180 15.94 23.29 -5.09
C GLY A 180 16.12 22.54 -3.77
N HIS A 181 16.08 21.21 -3.77
CA HIS A 181 16.35 20.38 -2.59
C HIS A 181 17.78 20.59 -2.08
N TRP A 182 18.77 20.52 -2.98
CA TRP A 182 20.16 20.78 -2.63
C TRP A 182 20.38 22.20 -2.10
N GLY A 183 19.68 23.19 -2.68
CA GLY A 183 19.85 24.60 -2.34
C GLY A 183 19.17 25.06 -1.06
N ILE A 184 18.03 24.42 -0.69
CA ILE A 184 17.21 24.90 0.44
C ILE A 184 17.59 24.27 1.78
N VAL A 185 18.17 23.06 1.77
CA VAL A 185 18.59 22.37 3.00
C VAL A 185 19.83 23.02 3.60
N ASP A 186 20.01 22.87 4.91
CA ASP A 186 21.18 23.40 5.59
C ASP A 186 22.47 22.65 5.23
N ASP A 187 23.63 23.19 5.65
CA ASP A 187 24.93 22.62 5.30
C ASP A 187 25.19 21.24 5.92
N ALA A 188 24.56 20.94 7.07
CA ALA A 188 24.72 19.65 7.72
C ALA A 188 23.95 18.55 6.96
N ASP A 189 22.73 18.85 6.52
CA ASP A 189 21.92 17.95 5.70
C ASP A 189 22.50 17.81 4.29
N ARG A 190 22.98 18.91 3.71
CA ARG A 190 23.58 18.92 2.35
C ARG A 190 24.79 18.00 2.24
N LYS A 191 25.59 17.87 3.29
CA LYS A 191 26.76 16.98 3.32
C LYS A 191 26.39 15.50 3.24
N LEU A 192 25.16 15.14 3.58
CA LEU A 192 24.65 13.78 3.46
C LEU A 192 24.11 13.46 2.07
N LEU A 193 23.82 14.49 1.25
CA LEU A 193 23.37 14.29 -0.14
C LEU A 193 24.55 13.79 -0.98
N MET A 194 24.44 12.54 -1.46
CA MET A 194 25.51 11.88 -2.20
C MET A 194 25.23 11.75 -3.69
N GLY A 195 24.02 12.06 -4.13
CA GLY A 195 23.63 12.02 -5.53
C GLY A 195 22.13 11.92 -5.73
N TYR A 196 21.73 11.59 -6.95
CA TYR A 196 20.32 11.49 -7.30
C TYR A 196 20.04 10.43 -8.38
N LEU A 197 18.79 10.03 -8.48
CA LEU A 197 18.19 9.20 -9.51
C LEU A 197 17.07 9.99 -10.19
N ILE A 198 16.94 9.84 -11.49
CA ILE A 198 15.77 10.28 -12.25
C ILE A 198 14.84 9.09 -12.45
N ASN A 199 13.58 9.24 -12.11
CA ASN A 199 12.58 8.18 -12.24
C ASN A 199 11.47 8.55 -13.22
N LYS A 200 10.80 7.53 -13.76
CA LYS A 200 9.68 7.63 -14.69
C LYS A 200 10.05 8.30 -16.02
N PHE A 201 11.27 8.06 -16.50
CA PHE A 201 11.75 8.65 -17.74
C PHE A 201 11.06 8.02 -18.95
N ARG A 202 10.71 8.87 -19.92
CA ARG A 202 10.20 8.49 -21.23
C ARG A 202 10.92 9.30 -22.32
N GLY A 203 11.35 8.65 -23.37
CA GLY A 203 11.96 9.31 -24.52
C GLY A 203 13.43 8.97 -24.68
N ASP A 204 14.15 9.86 -25.37
CA ASP A 204 15.58 9.70 -25.64
C ASP A 204 16.42 10.37 -24.55
N GLN A 205 17.21 9.59 -23.85
CA GLN A 205 18.05 10.04 -22.72
C GLN A 205 19.10 11.05 -23.19
N SER A 206 19.57 10.99 -24.43
CA SER A 206 20.56 11.93 -24.96
C SER A 206 20.08 13.40 -24.92
N VAL A 207 18.77 13.62 -24.92
CA VAL A 207 18.17 14.96 -24.75
C VAL A 207 18.25 15.44 -23.29
N LEU A 208 18.23 14.52 -22.32
CA LEU A 208 18.32 14.83 -20.90
C LEU A 208 19.77 15.03 -20.45
N ASP A 209 20.73 14.28 -21.01
CA ASP A 209 22.13 14.22 -20.57
C ASP A 209 22.80 15.59 -20.37
N PRO A 210 22.65 16.60 -21.30
CA PRO A 210 23.21 17.93 -21.05
C PRO A 210 22.69 18.60 -19.79
N GLY A 211 21.42 18.36 -19.44
CA GLY A 211 20.81 18.85 -18.20
C GLY A 211 21.38 18.18 -16.95
N LEU A 212 21.66 16.88 -17.01
CA LEU A 212 22.28 16.13 -15.91
C LEU A 212 23.73 16.62 -15.67
N VAL A 213 24.50 16.82 -16.76
CA VAL A 213 25.86 17.39 -16.69
C VAL A 213 25.85 18.76 -16.03
N GLU A 214 24.95 19.64 -16.43
CA GLU A 214 24.85 20.99 -15.86
C GLU A 214 24.39 20.96 -14.38
N LEU A 215 23.46 20.06 -14.01
CA LEU A 215 23.03 19.89 -12.63
C LEU A 215 24.18 19.41 -11.74
N THR A 216 24.93 18.41 -12.20
CA THR A 216 26.12 17.91 -11.49
C THR A 216 27.18 19.00 -11.35
N ARG A 217 27.43 19.80 -12.39
CA ARG A 217 28.36 20.93 -12.32
C ARG A 217 27.96 21.98 -11.26
N ARG A 218 26.65 22.21 -11.06
CA ARG A 218 26.15 23.21 -10.10
C ARG A 218 26.12 22.69 -8.68
N THR A 219 25.79 21.43 -8.48
CA THR A 219 25.53 20.86 -7.16
C THR A 219 26.67 20.01 -6.62
N GLY A 220 27.52 19.50 -7.50
CA GLY A 220 28.49 18.46 -7.17
C GLY A 220 27.88 17.05 -7.01
N LEU A 221 26.56 16.91 -7.15
CA LEU A 221 25.88 15.62 -7.00
C LEU A 221 25.91 14.82 -8.31
N PRO A 222 26.43 13.57 -8.32
CA PRO A 222 26.33 12.69 -9.48
C PRO A 222 24.90 12.19 -9.69
N CYS A 223 24.54 11.93 -10.96
CA CYS A 223 23.39 11.13 -11.32
C CYS A 223 23.78 9.65 -11.34
N TYR A 224 23.17 8.84 -10.50
CA TYR A 224 23.42 7.39 -10.45
C TYR A 224 22.58 6.59 -11.45
N GLY A 225 21.62 7.22 -12.10
CA GLY A 225 20.83 6.55 -13.14
C GLY A 225 19.56 7.28 -13.54
N VAL A 226 19.07 6.90 -14.73
CA VAL A 226 17.80 7.37 -15.30
C VAL A 226 16.92 6.16 -15.52
N ILE A 227 15.94 5.97 -14.63
CA ILE A 227 15.06 4.81 -14.61
C ILE A 227 13.89 5.03 -15.56
N PRO A 228 13.65 4.13 -16.52
CA PRO A 228 12.57 4.26 -17.46
C PRO A 228 11.20 4.14 -16.79
N TRP A 229 10.15 4.58 -17.46
CA TRP A 229 8.78 4.34 -17.02
C TRP A 229 8.45 2.85 -17.15
N LEU A 230 8.22 2.19 -16.01
CA LEU A 230 7.91 0.78 -15.93
C LEU A 230 6.38 0.58 -16.00
N HIS A 231 5.88 0.29 -17.20
CA HIS A 231 4.43 0.18 -17.44
C HIS A 231 3.79 -1.06 -16.80
N HIS A 232 4.56 -2.11 -16.58
CA HIS A 232 4.09 -3.41 -16.10
C HIS A 232 4.37 -3.66 -14.62
N VAL A 233 5.15 -2.76 -14.00
CA VAL A 233 5.46 -2.85 -12.58
C VAL A 233 4.35 -2.14 -11.80
N TRP A 234 3.66 -2.92 -11.00
CA TRP A 234 2.70 -2.43 -10.01
C TRP A 234 3.23 -2.80 -8.62
N LEU A 235 3.16 -1.90 -7.69
CA LEU A 235 3.35 -2.24 -6.28
C LEU A 235 1.97 -2.33 -5.63
N ASP A 236 1.86 -3.23 -4.67
CA ASP A 236 0.76 -3.18 -3.71
C ASP A 236 0.64 -1.73 -3.24
N SER A 237 -0.40 -1.04 -3.69
CA SER A 237 -0.43 0.44 -3.64
C SER A 237 -0.35 0.93 -2.20
N GLU A 238 0.61 1.83 -1.95
CA GLU A 238 0.76 2.50 -0.67
C GLU A 238 -0.42 3.45 -0.42
N ASP A 239 -0.96 4.04 -1.49
CA ASP A 239 -2.01 5.05 -1.43
C ASP A 239 -3.30 4.61 -2.14
N SER A 240 -4.44 4.93 -1.52
CA SER A 240 -5.76 4.89 -2.14
C SER A 240 -5.86 5.69 -3.45
N LEU A 241 -4.95 6.64 -3.66
CA LEU A 241 -4.84 7.45 -4.88
C LEU A 241 -4.39 6.65 -6.11
N ALA A 242 -3.60 5.59 -5.94
CA ALA A 242 -3.21 4.72 -7.04
C ALA A 242 -4.41 3.97 -7.59
N PHE A 243 -5.27 3.46 -6.71
CA PHE A 243 -6.53 2.81 -7.07
C PHE A 243 -7.47 3.73 -7.87
N ALA A 244 -7.53 5.03 -7.53
CA ALA A 244 -8.35 6.00 -8.24
C ALA A 244 -7.91 6.23 -9.71
N LYS A 245 -6.69 5.84 -10.07
CA LYS A 245 -6.11 5.99 -11.42
C LYS A 245 -6.29 4.76 -12.30
N TRP A 246 -6.92 3.70 -11.80
CA TRP A 246 -7.17 2.49 -12.59
C TRP A 246 -8.02 2.82 -13.82
N PRO A 247 -7.56 2.46 -15.05
CA PRO A 247 -8.23 2.87 -16.27
C PRO A 247 -9.57 2.17 -16.39
N ARG A 248 -10.59 2.92 -16.80
CA ARG A 248 -11.83 2.35 -17.29
C ARG A 248 -11.60 1.83 -18.70
N LEU A 249 -11.55 0.53 -18.86
CA LEU A 249 -11.51 -0.06 -20.19
C LEU A 249 -12.94 -0.21 -20.71
N PRO A 250 -13.18 0.01 -22.02
CA PRO A 250 -14.46 -0.30 -22.63
C PRO A 250 -14.71 -1.80 -22.51
N GLY A 251 -15.92 -2.18 -22.04
CA GLY A 251 -16.31 -3.59 -21.91
C GLY A 251 -16.10 -4.36 -23.21
N ARG A 252 -15.42 -5.51 -23.13
CA ARG A 252 -15.19 -6.42 -24.24
C ARG A 252 -15.93 -7.73 -23.99
N ALA A 253 -16.40 -8.36 -25.05
CA ALA A 253 -16.96 -9.73 -24.91
C ALA A 253 -15.93 -10.67 -24.29
N GLY A 254 -16.36 -11.50 -23.33
CA GLY A 254 -15.47 -12.43 -22.63
C GLY A 254 -14.63 -11.79 -21.50
N THR A 255 -14.93 -10.55 -21.09
CA THR A 255 -14.34 -9.95 -19.90
C THR A 255 -15.33 -9.95 -18.74
N LEU A 256 -14.83 -10.07 -17.51
CA LEU A 256 -15.58 -9.89 -16.28
C LEU A 256 -15.33 -8.48 -15.75
N ARG A 257 -16.36 -7.65 -15.69
CA ARG A 257 -16.27 -6.26 -15.27
C ARG A 257 -16.56 -6.13 -13.77
N VAL A 258 -15.58 -5.60 -13.03
CA VAL A 258 -15.65 -5.44 -11.57
C VAL A 258 -15.58 -3.96 -11.23
N ALA A 259 -16.69 -3.42 -10.71
CA ALA A 259 -16.73 -2.06 -10.18
C ALA A 259 -16.40 -2.07 -8.70
N ALA A 260 -15.34 -1.43 -8.29
CA ALA A 260 -14.96 -1.29 -6.90
C ALA A 260 -15.30 0.12 -6.40
N ILE A 261 -16.04 0.20 -5.29
CA ILE A 261 -16.46 1.49 -4.74
C ILE A 261 -15.24 2.19 -4.15
N ARG A 262 -14.99 3.42 -4.62
CA ARG A 262 -13.88 4.25 -4.19
C ARG A 262 -14.27 5.06 -2.96
N PHE A 263 -14.21 4.43 -1.79
CA PHE A 263 -14.44 5.13 -0.53
C PHE A 263 -13.43 6.26 -0.31
N PRO A 264 -13.84 7.38 0.30
CA PRO A 264 -12.90 8.41 0.76
C PRO A 264 -11.82 7.89 1.71
N ARG A 265 -12.16 6.85 2.49
CA ARG A 265 -11.26 6.23 3.47
C ARG A 265 -11.05 4.75 3.21
N ILE A 266 -10.91 4.41 1.93
CA ILE A 266 -10.59 3.05 1.52
C ILE A 266 -9.36 2.53 2.26
N SER A 267 -9.41 1.26 2.65
CA SER A 267 -8.37 0.54 3.36
C SER A 267 -8.14 -0.81 2.70
N ASN A 268 -6.89 -1.24 2.61
CA ASN A 268 -6.50 -2.52 2.00
C ASN A 268 -7.09 -2.73 0.58
N ALA A 269 -7.01 -1.69 -0.26
CA ALA A 269 -7.42 -1.76 -1.66
C ALA A 269 -6.68 -2.86 -2.45
N THR A 270 -5.58 -3.36 -1.92
CA THR A 270 -4.76 -4.46 -2.47
C THR A 270 -5.50 -5.79 -2.60
N ASP A 271 -6.63 -5.98 -1.91
CA ASP A 271 -7.51 -7.13 -2.16
C ASP A 271 -8.00 -7.20 -3.61
N LEU A 272 -8.12 -6.04 -4.25
CA LEU A 272 -8.55 -5.92 -5.64
C LEU A 272 -7.43 -6.25 -6.63
N ASP A 273 -6.16 -6.11 -6.24
CA ASP A 273 -5.00 -6.41 -7.10
C ASP A 273 -5.00 -7.89 -7.52
N ALA A 274 -5.32 -8.78 -6.58
CA ALA A 274 -5.42 -10.21 -6.86
C ALA A 274 -6.55 -10.52 -7.85
N ILE A 275 -7.72 -9.89 -7.71
CA ILE A 275 -8.85 -10.01 -8.63
C ILE A 275 -8.47 -9.46 -10.01
N ALA A 276 -7.87 -8.28 -10.06
CA ALA A 276 -7.41 -7.62 -11.29
C ALA A 276 -6.30 -8.38 -12.01
N SER A 277 -5.56 -9.22 -11.28
CA SER A 277 -4.49 -10.04 -11.86
C SER A 277 -5.01 -11.15 -12.78
N GLU A 278 -6.28 -11.58 -12.67
CA GLU A 278 -6.82 -12.61 -13.54
C GLU A 278 -7.03 -12.12 -14.98
N PRO A 279 -6.56 -12.85 -15.98
CA PRO A 279 -6.75 -12.48 -17.37
C PRO A 279 -8.22 -12.32 -17.76
N GLY A 280 -8.56 -11.19 -18.36
CA GLY A 280 -9.92 -10.88 -18.77
C GLY A 280 -10.83 -10.38 -17.64
N VAL A 281 -10.30 -10.10 -16.45
CA VAL A 281 -10.98 -9.36 -15.39
C VAL A 281 -10.60 -7.89 -15.49
N ASP A 282 -11.60 -7.02 -15.63
CA ASP A 282 -11.43 -5.56 -15.74
C ASP A 282 -11.97 -4.91 -14.46
N VAL A 283 -11.06 -4.52 -13.57
CA VAL A 283 -11.39 -3.86 -12.30
C VAL A 283 -11.22 -2.36 -12.46
N PHE A 284 -12.23 -1.59 -12.08
CA PHE A 284 -12.17 -0.13 -12.10
C PHE A 284 -12.78 0.48 -10.84
N ALA A 285 -12.23 1.63 -10.43
CA ALA A 285 -12.71 2.39 -9.29
C ALA A 285 -13.87 3.30 -9.68
N THR A 286 -14.91 3.38 -8.85
CA THR A 286 -16.04 4.27 -9.12
C THR A 286 -16.66 4.87 -7.86
N ALA A 287 -17.29 6.02 -8.02
CA ALA A 287 -18.21 6.67 -7.08
C ALA A 287 -19.56 7.00 -7.75
N GLU A 288 -19.83 6.43 -8.93
CA GLU A 288 -21.00 6.74 -9.76
C GLU A 288 -22.00 5.59 -9.69
N PRO A 289 -23.28 5.81 -9.29
CA PRO A 289 -24.31 4.76 -9.23
C PRO A 289 -24.53 4.03 -10.55
N ALA A 290 -24.45 4.74 -11.69
CA ALA A 290 -24.64 4.17 -13.02
C ALA A 290 -23.59 3.09 -13.39
N ASP A 291 -22.42 3.15 -12.80
CA ASP A 291 -21.38 2.13 -13.02
C ASP A 291 -21.73 0.81 -12.36
N LEU A 292 -22.43 0.86 -11.22
CA LEU A 292 -22.86 -0.33 -10.49
C LEU A 292 -23.89 -1.14 -11.31
N GLU A 293 -24.67 -0.47 -12.15
CA GLU A 293 -25.64 -1.13 -13.02
C GLU A 293 -25.00 -1.94 -14.14
N ASN A 294 -23.83 -1.50 -14.62
CA ASN A 294 -23.17 -2.08 -15.79
C ASN A 294 -22.03 -3.05 -15.44
N ALA A 295 -21.70 -3.23 -14.16
CA ALA A 295 -20.67 -4.15 -13.72
C ALA A 295 -21.23 -5.57 -13.52
N ASP A 296 -20.43 -6.59 -13.78
CA ASP A 296 -20.77 -7.99 -13.47
C ASP A 296 -20.68 -8.23 -11.96
N LEU A 297 -19.68 -7.67 -11.30
CA LEU A 297 -19.47 -7.68 -9.85
C LEU A 297 -19.30 -6.27 -9.32
N VAL A 298 -19.91 -5.98 -8.18
CA VAL A 298 -19.61 -4.78 -7.39
C VAL A 298 -18.89 -5.18 -6.11
N VAL A 299 -17.74 -4.54 -5.82
CA VAL A 299 -16.97 -4.76 -4.60
C VAL A 299 -17.02 -3.53 -3.71
N LEU A 300 -17.40 -3.73 -2.45
CA LEU A 300 -17.23 -2.78 -1.37
C LEU A 300 -15.93 -3.16 -0.63
N PRO A 301 -14.83 -2.48 -0.87
CA PRO A 301 -13.55 -2.80 -0.22
C PRO A 301 -13.53 -2.44 1.27
N GLY A 302 -12.41 -2.66 1.93
CA GLY A 302 -12.20 -2.19 3.29
C GLY A 302 -12.30 -0.68 3.43
N SER A 303 -12.74 -0.24 4.59
CA SER A 303 -12.84 1.18 4.97
C SER A 303 -12.21 1.40 6.35
N ARG A 304 -11.50 2.51 6.51
CA ARG A 304 -10.98 2.93 7.82
C ARG A 304 -12.05 3.66 8.65
N SER A 305 -13.19 4.01 8.06
CA SER A 305 -14.27 4.73 8.74
C SER A 305 -15.61 4.26 8.18
N THR A 306 -16.06 3.09 8.66
CA THR A 306 -17.21 2.34 8.13
C THR A 306 -18.48 3.19 8.07
N LEU A 307 -18.87 3.84 9.16
CA LEU A 307 -20.10 4.64 9.19
C LEU A 307 -20.00 5.92 8.35
N ALA A 308 -18.85 6.59 8.34
CA ALA A 308 -18.70 7.81 7.56
C ALA A 308 -18.72 7.53 6.04
N ASP A 309 -18.10 6.42 5.60
CA ASP A 309 -18.10 6.00 4.20
C ASP A 309 -19.48 5.46 3.78
N LEU A 310 -20.22 4.79 4.68
CA LEU A 310 -21.60 4.38 4.45
C LEU A 310 -22.51 5.60 4.25
N GLU A 311 -22.38 6.64 5.08
CA GLU A 311 -23.14 7.88 4.93
C GLU A 311 -22.78 8.62 3.63
N TRP A 312 -21.47 8.61 3.26
CA TRP A 312 -21.02 9.13 1.98
C TRP A 312 -21.67 8.38 0.80
N MET A 313 -21.76 7.03 0.84
CA MET A 313 -22.47 6.25 -0.18
C MET A 313 -23.95 6.60 -0.28
N ARG A 314 -24.62 6.81 0.85
CA ARG A 314 -26.03 7.22 0.88
C ARG A 314 -26.24 8.56 0.18
N ARG A 315 -25.40 9.54 0.48
CA ARG A 315 -25.47 10.87 -0.14
C ARG A 315 -25.26 10.86 -1.65
N LEU A 316 -24.47 9.92 -2.17
CA LEU A 316 -24.23 9.78 -3.60
C LEU A 316 -25.23 8.86 -4.31
N GLY A 317 -26.20 8.27 -3.62
CA GLY A 317 -27.14 7.31 -4.20
C GLY A 317 -26.55 5.92 -4.48
N LEU A 318 -25.32 5.66 -4.08
CA LEU A 318 -24.68 4.34 -4.25
C LEU A 318 -25.37 3.28 -3.39
N ALA A 319 -25.85 3.64 -2.20
CA ALA A 319 -26.58 2.74 -1.31
C ALA A 319 -27.87 2.22 -1.98
N ASP A 320 -28.68 3.09 -2.58
CA ASP A 320 -29.91 2.72 -3.27
C ASP A 320 -29.62 1.85 -4.50
N ALA A 321 -28.56 2.16 -5.25
CA ALA A 321 -28.11 1.36 -6.37
C ALA A 321 -27.69 -0.05 -5.95
N LEU A 322 -27.00 -0.21 -4.80
CA LEU A 322 -26.65 -1.51 -4.23
C LEU A 322 -27.87 -2.32 -3.80
N VAL A 323 -28.84 -1.69 -3.13
CA VAL A 323 -30.08 -2.35 -2.73
C VAL A 323 -30.86 -2.84 -3.96
N SER A 324 -30.99 -2.01 -4.99
CA SER A 324 -31.61 -2.37 -6.26
C SER A 324 -30.88 -3.52 -6.95
N ARG A 325 -29.52 -3.49 -6.92
CA ARG A 325 -28.67 -4.52 -7.50
C ARG A 325 -28.86 -5.87 -6.79
N ALA A 326 -28.85 -5.88 -5.45
CA ALA A 326 -29.10 -7.08 -4.65
C ALA A 326 -30.49 -7.67 -4.92
N ALA A 327 -31.51 -6.83 -4.97
CA ALA A 327 -32.90 -7.23 -5.30
C ALA A 327 -33.01 -7.86 -6.70
N SER A 328 -32.18 -7.45 -7.65
CA SER A 328 -32.09 -8.05 -8.99
C SER A 328 -31.21 -9.31 -9.06
N GLY A 329 -30.66 -9.77 -7.93
CA GLY A 329 -29.83 -10.97 -7.83
C GLY A 329 -28.44 -10.80 -8.43
N ARG A 330 -27.95 -9.59 -8.63
CA ARG A 330 -26.61 -9.32 -9.23
C ARG A 330 -25.50 -9.35 -8.19
N PRO A 331 -24.29 -9.87 -8.54
CA PRO A 331 -23.18 -10.11 -7.61
C PRO A 331 -22.68 -8.87 -6.86
N ILE A 332 -22.55 -8.97 -5.53
CA ILE A 332 -21.97 -7.96 -4.63
C ILE A 332 -21.01 -8.66 -3.67
N LEU A 333 -19.83 -8.09 -3.45
CA LEU A 333 -18.86 -8.53 -2.45
C LEU A 333 -18.55 -7.39 -1.48
N GLY A 334 -18.66 -7.64 -0.18
CA GLY A 334 -18.13 -6.76 0.87
C GLY A 334 -16.92 -7.36 1.53
N ILE A 335 -15.83 -6.57 1.67
CA ILE A 335 -14.60 -6.98 2.35
C ILE A 335 -14.39 -6.07 3.56
N CYS A 336 -14.19 -6.64 4.75
CA CYS A 336 -13.94 -5.94 6.01
C CYS A 336 -14.98 -4.82 6.26
N GLY A 337 -14.58 -3.55 6.21
CA GLY A 337 -15.53 -2.42 6.32
C GLY A 337 -16.68 -2.48 5.31
N GLY A 338 -16.42 -2.93 4.08
CA GLY A 338 -17.44 -3.16 3.07
C GLY A 338 -18.46 -4.24 3.48
N TYR A 339 -18.00 -5.33 4.08
CA TYR A 339 -18.89 -6.35 4.65
C TYR A 339 -19.73 -5.79 5.81
N GLN A 340 -19.07 -5.04 6.71
CA GLN A 340 -19.78 -4.37 7.82
C GLN A 340 -20.89 -3.45 7.34
N MET A 341 -20.69 -2.72 6.25
CA MET A 341 -21.71 -1.85 5.65
C MET A 341 -22.93 -2.63 5.09
N LEU A 342 -22.74 -3.89 4.65
CA LEU A 342 -23.81 -4.74 4.15
C LEU A 342 -24.70 -5.30 5.26
N ALA A 343 -24.31 -5.27 6.53
CA ALA A 343 -25.05 -5.76 7.68
C ALA A 343 -26.36 -4.99 7.92
N THR A 344 -27.18 -5.50 8.82
CA THR A 344 -28.47 -4.86 9.21
C THR A 344 -28.26 -3.71 10.20
N LEU A 345 -27.32 -3.87 11.14
CA LEU A 345 -27.05 -2.90 12.21
C LEU A 345 -25.56 -2.82 12.49
N ILE A 346 -25.07 -1.60 12.73
CA ILE A 346 -23.67 -1.31 13.07
C ILE A 346 -23.66 -0.50 14.36
N ASP A 347 -23.02 -1.06 15.41
CA ASP A 347 -22.78 -0.40 16.69
C ASP A 347 -21.30 -0.06 16.80
N ASP A 348 -20.96 1.23 16.67
CA ASP A 348 -19.57 1.74 16.69
C ASP A 348 -19.42 2.84 17.76
N PRO A 349 -19.19 2.46 19.01
CA PRO A 349 -18.94 3.42 20.09
C PRO A 349 -17.51 4.00 20.08
N TYR A 350 -16.59 3.48 19.27
CA TYR A 350 -15.17 3.79 19.37
C TYR A 350 -14.64 4.68 18.21
N GLU A 351 -14.95 4.34 16.97
CA GLU A 351 -14.45 5.10 15.81
C GLU A 351 -15.39 6.26 15.47
N THR A 352 -16.70 6.03 15.57
CA THR A 352 -17.75 7.02 15.30
C THR A 352 -18.78 7.00 16.43
N PRO A 353 -18.45 7.52 17.63
CA PRO A 353 -19.33 7.47 18.79
C PRO A 353 -20.74 8.03 18.49
N GLY A 354 -21.76 7.20 18.74
CA GLY A 354 -23.17 7.54 18.49
C GLY A 354 -24.08 6.34 18.79
N PRO A 355 -25.39 6.47 18.57
CA PRO A 355 -26.29 5.34 18.65
C PRO A 355 -26.01 4.36 17.49
N PRO A 356 -26.36 3.04 17.67
CA PRO A 356 -26.27 2.08 16.58
C PRO A 356 -26.97 2.57 15.31
N ALA A 357 -26.30 2.43 14.18
CA ALA A 357 -26.79 2.90 12.89
C ALA A 357 -27.21 1.74 11.99
N PRO A 358 -28.27 1.88 11.16
CA PRO A 358 -28.62 0.86 10.20
C PRO A 358 -27.52 0.73 9.13
N GLY A 359 -27.14 -0.51 8.79
CA GLY A 359 -26.36 -0.82 7.59
C GLY A 359 -27.22 -0.78 6.33
N LEU A 360 -26.79 -1.45 5.27
CA LEU A 360 -27.56 -1.61 4.03
C LEU A 360 -28.60 -2.73 4.13
N GLY A 361 -28.49 -3.64 5.11
CA GLY A 361 -29.44 -4.75 5.32
C GLY A 361 -29.41 -5.81 4.22
N LEU A 362 -28.30 -5.90 3.48
CA LEU A 362 -28.15 -6.86 2.38
C LEU A 362 -27.62 -8.23 2.85
N LEU A 363 -27.05 -8.28 4.04
CA LEU A 363 -26.63 -9.52 4.71
C LEU A 363 -27.25 -9.57 6.11
N PRO A 364 -27.79 -10.73 6.53
CA PRO A 364 -28.40 -10.92 7.85
C PRO A 364 -27.30 -11.03 8.93
N ALA A 365 -26.71 -9.91 9.31
CA ALA A 365 -25.66 -9.81 10.31
C ALA A 365 -25.76 -8.51 11.10
N THR A 366 -25.17 -8.49 12.29
CA THR A 366 -24.92 -7.27 13.07
C THR A 366 -23.42 -7.07 13.27
N VAL A 367 -23.02 -5.83 13.44
CA VAL A 367 -21.62 -5.45 13.67
C VAL A 367 -21.52 -4.74 15.01
N THR A 368 -20.53 -5.13 15.82
CA THR A 368 -20.18 -4.45 17.06
C THR A 368 -18.70 -4.14 17.06
N PHE A 369 -18.35 -2.88 17.21
CA PHE A 369 -16.94 -2.45 17.32
C PHE A 369 -16.46 -2.62 18.76
N ASP A 370 -15.22 -3.12 18.91
CA ASP A 370 -14.52 -3.26 20.18
C ASP A 370 -13.38 -2.23 20.30
N ALA A 371 -12.97 -1.94 21.53
CA ALA A 371 -11.78 -1.14 21.82
C ALA A 371 -10.50 -1.84 21.36
N GLU A 372 -10.45 -3.16 21.54
CA GLU A 372 -9.33 -3.98 21.09
C GLU A 372 -9.40 -4.25 19.60
N LYS A 373 -8.25 -4.11 18.95
CA LYS A 373 -8.08 -4.40 17.54
C LYS A 373 -7.72 -5.86 17.32
N THR A 374 -8.45 -6.54 16.47
CA THR A 374 -8.11 -7.89 16.04
C THR A 374 -7.04 -7.82 14.96
N LEU A 375 -5.92 -8.51 15.20
CA LEU A 375 -4.84 -8.75 14.25
C LEU A 375 -4.63 -10.26 14.15
N GLY A 376 -4.72 -10.84 12.96
CA GLY A 376 -4.62 -12.28 12.80
C GLY A 376 -4.23 -12.72 11.39
N ARG A 377 -3.81 -13.99 11.28
CA ARG A 377 -3.56 -14.69 10.03
C ARG A 377 -4.37 -15.98 10.00
N PRO A 378 -5.68 -15.86 9.77
CA PRO A 378 -6.57 -17.00 9.77
C PRO A 378 -6.33 -17.90 8.55
N HIS A 379 -6.72 -19.17 8.74
CA HIS A 379 -6.77 -20.19 7.72
C HIS A 379 -8.17 -20.75 7.66
N GLY A 380 -8.67 -21.01 6.48
CA GLY A 380 -9.98 -21.61 6.27
C GLY A 380 -10.08 -22.30 4.93
N SER A 381 -11.29 -22.64 4.55
CA SER A 381 -11.55 -23.21 3.23
C SER A 381 -12.93 -22.84 2.73
N TRP A 382 -13.10 -22.79 1.43
CA TRP A 382 -14.37 -22.61 0.78
C TRP A 382 -14.52 -23.66 -0.35
N ARG A 383 -15.57 -24.50 -0.26
CA ARG A 383 -15.83 -25.57 -1.23
C ARG A 383 -14.60 -26.44 -1.57
N GLY A 384 -13.79 -26.74 -0.56
CA GLY A 384 -12.59 -27.56 -0.72
C GLY A 384 -11.36 -26.84 -1.25
N HIS A 385 -11.41 -25.52 -1.39
CA HIS A 385 -10.25 -24.66 -1.69
C HIS A 385 -9.74 -24.02 -0.41
N ASP A 386 -8.47 -24.29 -0.07
CA ASP A 386 -7.83 -23.69 1.09
C ASP A 386 -7.62 -22.19 0.89
N VAL A 387 -7.78 -21.43 1.96
CA VAL A 387 -7.63 -19.96 1.99
C VAL A 387 -6.76 -19.56 3.17
N VAL A 388 -5.68 -18.86 2.88
CA VAL A 388 -4.85 -18.15 3.85
C VAL A 388 -5.19 -16.67 3.73
N ALA A 389 -5.43 -16.02 4.86
CA ALA A 389 -5.86 -14.64 4.89
C ALA A 389 -5.17 -13.87 6.03
N TYR A 390 -5.48 -12.59 6.17
CA TYR A 390 -5.16 -11.82 7.36
C TYR A 390 -6.37 -10.96 7.76
N GLU A 391 -6.44 -10.58 9.02
CA GLU A 391 -7.51 -9.73 9.54
C GLU A 391 -6.96 -8.58 10.36
N ILE A 392 -7.54 -7.38 10.12
CA ILE A 392 -7.16 -6.12 10.76
C ILE A 392 -8.43 -5.31 10.96
N HIS A 393 -9.09 -5.44 12.10
CA HIS A 393 -10.36 -4.76 12.32
C HIS A 393 -10.65 -4.52 13.82
N HIS A 394 -11.56 -3.59 14.10
CA HIS A 394 -12.17 -3.39 15.41
C HIS A 394 -13.59 -3.95 15.46
N GLY A 395 -14.33 -3.89 14.35
CA GLY A 395 -15.72 -4.35 14.28
C GLY A 395 -15.81 -5.86 14.06
N ALA A 396 -16.39 -6.58 15.01
CA ALA A 396 -16.78 -7.98 14.88
C ALA A 396 -18.14 -8.11 14.22
N VAL A 397 -18.29 -9.04 13.28
CA VAL A 397 -19.54 -9.34 12.60
C VAL A 397 -20.17 -10.58 13.21
N ALA A 398 -21.43 -10.48 13.65
CA ALA A 398 -22.22 -11.59 14.17
C ALA A 398 -23.31 -11.98 13.15
N PRO A 399 -23.18 -13.13 12.46
CA PRO A 399 -24.22 -13.62 11.57
C PRO A 399 -25.55 -13.93 12.29
N LEU A 400 -26.66 -13.55 11.69
CA LEU A 400 -28.00 -13.87 12.11
C LEU A 400 -28.65 -14.94 11.22
N GLY A 401 -28.00 -15.31 10.12
CA GLY A 401 -28.45 -16.25 9.10
C GLY A 401 -27.51 -16.26 7.91
N GLY A 402 -27.97 -16.74 6.76
CA GLY A 402 -27.17 -16.84 5.53
C GLY A 402 -26.34 -18.13 5.41
N GLU A 403 -25.76 -18.34 4.26
CA GLU A 403 -24.84 -19.47 4.00
C GLU A 403 -23.42 -19.08 4.40
N PRO A 404 -22.59 -19.99 4.95
CA PRO A 404 -21.19 -19.70 5.28
C PRO A 404 -20.36 -19.30 4.04
N PHE A 405 -19.57 -18.24 4.18
CA PHE A 405 -18.59 -17.80 3.19
C PHE A 405 -17.32 -17.31 3.88
N LEU A 406 -16.27 -18.09 3.84
CA LEU A 406 -15.03 -17.87 4.62
C LEU A 406 -15.34 -17.72 6.12
N ASP A 407 -14.98 -16.60 6.71
CA ASP A 407 -15.33 -16.22 8.08
C ASP A 407 -16.71 -15.54 8.21
N GLY A 408 -17.29 -15.16 7.08
CA GLY A 408 -18.54 -14.41 7.00
C GLY A 408 -19.68 -15.21 6.40
N ILE A 409 -20.56 -14.53 5.68
CA ILE A 409 -21.79 -15.12 5.13
C ILE A 409 -22.06 -14.68 3.69
N ARG A 410 -22.93 -15.44 3.07
CA ARG A 410 -23.55 -15.17 1.78
C ARG A 410 -25.06 -15.18 1.90
N GLU A 411 -25.74 -14.28 1.20
CA GLU A 411 -27.17 -14.28 0.96
C GLU A 411 -27.43 -14.07 -0.53
N GLY A 412 -27.97 -15.10 -1.21
CA GLY A 412 -28.06 -15.06 -2.67
C GLY A 412 -26.72 -14.84 -3.35
N ASN A 413 -26.59 -13.75 -4.14
CA ASN A 413 -25.36 -13.35 -4.80
C ASN A 413 -24.67 -12.16 -4.11
N THR A 414 -24.88 -12.01 -2.81
CA THR A 414 -24.18 -11.05 -1.97
C THR A 414 -23.29 -11.80 -0.99
N TRP A 415 -21.98 -11.55 -1.02
CA TRP A 415 -20.97 -12.18 -0.15
C TRP A 415 -20.33 -11.14 0.77
N GLY A 416 -20.01 -11.55 1.98
CA GLY A 416 -19.26 -10.75 2.94
C GLY A 416 -18.19 -11.53 3.65
N THR A 417 -16.99 -10.96 3.81
CA THR A 417 -15.88 -11.51 4.59
C THR A 417 -15.11 -10.38 5.27
N ILE A 418 -14.60 -10.63 6.50
CA ILE A 418 -13.65 -9.71 7.15
C ILE A 418 -12.23 -9.95 6.65
N TRP A 419 -11.96 -11.10 6.08
CA TRP A 419 -10.64 -11.52 5.69
C TRP A 419 -10.10 -10.73 4.50
N HIS A 420 -8.94 -10.12 4.68
CA HIS A 420 -8.10 -9.54 3.65
C HIS A 420 -7.14 -10.59 3.07
N GLY A 421 -6.68 -10.41 1.83
CA GLY A 421 -5.75 -11.32 1.19
C GLY A 421 -6.36 -12.67 0.78
N ALA A 422 -7.63 -12.93 1.10
CA ALA A 422 -8.29 -14.19 0.73
C ALA A 422 -8.22 -14.45 -0.78
N PHE A 423 -8.38 -13.42 -1.60
CA PHE A 423 -8.32 -13.52 -3.06
C PHE A 423 -6.90 -13.70 -3.62
N GLU A 424 -5.84 -13.63 -2.81
CA GLU A 424 -4.48 -13.99 -3.21
C GLU A 424 -4.33 -15.52 -3.42
N ASN A 425 -5.24 -16.33 -2.89
CA ASN A 425 -5.28 -17.78 -3.07
C ASN A 425 -5.89 -18.15 -4.43
N ASP A 426 -5.07 -18.52 -5.38
CA ASP A 426 -5.42 -18.67 -6.80
C ASP A 426 -6.58 -19.64 -7.06
N ALA A 427 -6.57 -20.81 -6.42
CA ALA A 427 -7.61 -21.83 -6.60
C ALA A 427 -8.98 -21.33 -6.11
N PHE A 428 -9.01 -20.74 -4.93
CA PHE A 428 -10.21 -20.11 -4.37
C PHE A 428 -10.70 -18.95 -5.25
N ARG A 429 -9.82 -18.00 -5.58
CA ARG A 429 -10.17 -16.84 -6.40
C ARG A 429 -10.81 -17.24 -7.71
N ARG A 430 -10.19 -18.18 -8.44
CA ARG A 430 -10.67 -18.65 -9.75
C ARG A 430 -12.01 -19.38 -9.65
N ALA A 431 -12.16 -20.23 -8.63
CA ALA A 431 -13.43 -20.93 -8.38
C ALA A 431 -14.55 -19.95 -8.04
N TRP A 432 -14.28 -18.98 -7.15
CA TRP A 432 -15.26 -17.99 -6.75
C TRP A 432 -15.62 -17.01 -7.90
N LEU A 433 -14.64 -16.52 -8.66
CA LEU A 433 -14.91 -15.67 -9.83
C LEU A 433 -15.69 -16.41 -10.93
N SER A 434 -15.53 -17.74 -11.06
CA SER A 434 -16.36 -18.53 -11.98
C SER A 434 -17.83 -18.53 -11.56
N GLU A 435 -18.11 -18.65 -10.27
CA GLU A 435 -19.49 -18.55 -9.74
C GLU A 435 -20.06 -17.14 -9.93
N VAL A 436 -19.24 -16.10 -9.71
CA VAL A 436 -19.63 -14.71 -9.97
C VAL A 436 -19.98 -14.51 -11.45
N ALA A 437 -19.13 -15.01 -12.36
CA ALA A 437 -19.36 -14.90 -13.80
C ALA A 437 -20.65 -15.60 -14.23
N GLU A 438 -20.91 -16.83 -13.73
CA GLU A 438 -22.14 -17.56 -13.97
C GLU A 438 -23.38 -16.77 -13.47
N SER A 439 -23.31 -16.26 -12.23
CA SER A 439 -24.40 -15.47 -11.61
C SER A 439 -24.65 -14.15 -12.34
N ALA A 440 -23.65 -13.55 -12.95
CA ALA A 440 -23.75 -12.33 -13.74
C ALA A 440 -24.17 -12.60 -15.20
N GLY A 441 -24.21 -13.85 -15.64
CA GLY A 441 -24.43 -14.22 -17.05
C GLY A 441 -23.26 -13.85 -17.95
N SER A 442 -22.05 -13.71 -17.39
CA SER A 442 -20.82 -13.43 -18.13
C SER A 442 -20.25 -14.71 -18.75
N SER A 443 -19.70 -14.57 -19.95
CA SER A 443 -18.99 -15.66 -20.63
C SER A 443 -17.51 -15.82 -20.23
N TRP A 444 -17.06 -15.04 -19.26
CA TRP A 444 -15.68 -15.13 -18.76
C TRP A 444 -15.43 -16.45 -18.05
N VAL A 445 -14.26 -17.03 -18.30
CA VAL A 445 -13.77 -18.23 -17.61
C VAL A 445 -12.31 -18.04 -17.23
N PRO A 446 -11.86 -18.58 -16.07
CA PRO A 446 -10.47 -18.43 -15.64
C PRO A 446 -9.54 -19.22 -16.58
N ARG A 447 -8.40 -18.66 -16.88
CA ARG A 447 -7.34 -19.30 -17.64
C ARG A 447 -6.52 -20.22 -16.75
N ARG A 448 -6.54 -21.54 -17.02
CA ARG A 448 -5.82 -22.56 -16.23
C ARG A 448 -4.30 -22.41 -16.29
N ASP A 449 -3.78 -21.90 -17.41
CA ASP A 449 -2.36 -21.69 -17.70
C ASP A 449 -1.82 -20.32 -17.18
N ALA A 450 -2.69 -19.47 -16.65
CA ALA A 450 -2.26 -18.18 -16.11
C ALA A 450 -1.43 -18.37 -14.84
N PRO A 451 -0.31 -17.64 -14.69
CA PRO A 451 0.47 -17.67 -13.46
C PRO A 451 -0.37 -17.23 -12.26
N GLY A 452 -0.07 -17.78 -11.09
CA GLY A 452 -0.72 -17.37 -9.85
C GLY A 452 -0.30 -15.98 -9.41
N PHE A 453 -1.07 -15.38 -8.47
CA PHE A 453 -0.82 -14.03 -7.99
C PHE A 453 0.55 -13.85 -7.32
N ALA A 454 0.93 -14.82 -6.47
CA ALA A 454 2.26 -14.82 -5.84
C ALA A 454 3.39 -14.90 -6.86
N ALA A 455 3.25 -15.75 -7.89
CA ALA A 455 4.24 -15.88 -8.97
C ALA A 455 4.35 -14.58 -9.78
N ARG A 456 3.23 -13.92 -10.09
CA ARG A 456 3.24 -12.61 -10.76
C ARG A 456 3.93 -11.53 -9.93
N ARG A 457 3.71 -11.52 -8.60
CA ARG A 457 4.39 -10.60 -7.68
C ARG A 457 5.91 -10.81 -7.70
N GLN A 458 6.36 -12.07 -7.66
CA GLN A 458 7.79 -12.38 -7.78
C GLN A 458 8.37 -11.95 -9.13
N GLN A 459 7.68 -12.26 -10.22
CA GLN A 459 8.08 -11.84 -11.56
C GLN A 459 8.20 -10.31 -11.65
N MET A 460 7.24 -9.57 -11.14
CA MET A 460 7.27 -8.10 -11.11
C MET A 460 8.47 -7.56 -10.32
N LEU A 461 8.81 -8.17 -9.16
CA LEU A 461 9.98 -7.79 -8.37
C LEU A 461 11.29 -8.08 -9.13
N ASP A 462 11.33 -9.18 -9.89
CA ASP A 462 12.49 -9.49 -10.73
C ASP A 462 12.62 -8.51 -11.90
N GLU A 463 11.53 -8.19 -12.62
CA GLU A 463 11.52 -7.17 -13.68
C GLU A 463 11.94 -5.79 -13.16
N LEU A 464 11.53 -5.44 -11.94
CA LEU A 464 11.96 -4.19 -11.31
C LEU A 464 13.46 -4.19 -11.00
N ALA A 465 14.00 -5.29 -10.48
CA ALA A 465 15.43 -5.42 -10.23
C ALA A 465 16.22 -5.36 -11.53
N ASP A 466 15.81 -6.08 -12.58
CA ASP A 466 16.42 -6.05 -13.91
C ASP A 466 16.48 -4.63 -14.48
N ALA A 467 15.37 -3.88 -14.37
CA ALA A 467 15.33 -2.49 -14.83
C ALA A 467 16.29 -1.57 -14.07
N LEU A 468 16.49 -1.80 -12.77
CA LEU A 468 17.48 -1.04 -11.98
C LEU A 468 18.91 -1.48 -12.31
N GLU A 469 19.17 -2.76 -12.50
CA GLU A 469 20.48 -3.28 -12.90
C GLU A 469 20.93 -2.70 -14.27
N GLU A 470 19.97 -2.47 -15.18
CA GLU A 470 20.23 -1.90 -16.51
C GLU A 470 20.41 -0.37 -16.50
N SER A 471 19.71 0.35 -15.60
CA SER A 471 19.57 1.81 -15.67
C SER A 471 20.27 2.58 -14.55
N VAL A 472 20.80 1.89 -13.53
CA VAL A 472 21.40 2.49 -12.32
C VAL A 472 22.80 1.92 -12.08
N ASP A 473 23.73 2.78 -11.70
CA ASP A 473 25.06 2.36 -11.26
C ASP A 473 24.98 1.78 -9.83
N LEU A 474 24.48 0.53 -9.73
CA LEU A 474 24.34 -0.17 -8.46
C LEU A 474 25.66 -0.38 -7.71
N PRO A 475 26.82 -0.68 -8.37
CA PRO A 475 28.11 -0.74 -7.70
C PRO A 475 28.49 0.56 -7.01
N ALA A 476 28.29 1.71 -7.68
CA ALA A 476 28.58 3.01 -7.10
C ALA A 476 27.65 3.35 -5.94
N LEU A 477 26.36 3.05 -6.05
CA LEU A 477 25.42 3.21 -4.93
C LEU A 477 25.76 2.32 -3.74
N LEU A 478 26.17 1.09 -3.97
CA LEU A 478 26.60 0.18 -2.91
C LEU A 478 27.87 0.69 -2.22
N ALA A 479 28.83 1.23 -2.98
CA ALA A 479 30.02 1.85 -2.41
C ALA A 479 29.65 3.04 -1.52
N VAL A 480 28.73 3.89 -1.95
CA VAL A 480 28.19 5.01 -1.14
C VAL A 480 27.51 4.50 0.13
N ALA A 481 26.72 3.42 0.06
CA ALA A 481 26.02 2.85 1.21
C ALA A 481 26.98 2.23 2.25
N ARG A 482 28.16 1.77 1.81
CA ARG A 482 29.19 1.16 2.68
C ARG A 482 30.19 2.19 3.25
N GLY A 483 30.21 3.43 2.76
CA GLY A 483 31.04 4.53 3.23
C GLY A 483 32.41 4.59 2.58
#